data_a6ae3a22c12a67814fbcc3cbbcf1de55
#
_entry.id   a6ae3a22c12a67814fbcc3cbbcf1de55
#
_cell.length_a   1.000
_cell.length_b   1.000
_cell.length_c   1.000
_cell.angle_alpha   90.00
_cell.angle_beta   90.00
_cell.angle_gamma   90.00
#
_symmetry.space_group_name_H-M   'P 1'
#
loop_
_entity.id
_entity.type
_entity.pdbx_description
1 polymer ?
#
loop_
_entity_poly.entity_id
_entity_poly.type
_entity_poly.pdbx_seq_one_letter_code
_entity_poly.pdbx_strand_id
1 'polypeptide(L)'
;GIRDSSASRGLGDVYKRQMVSISVRPSRYSYDIIEKTGEFVINLTTEKLARACDYCGVVSGRNVDKFAKTGLTPMPVEHVSAPAIAESPVNIACRVTESRALGSHTMFIAEVVGVTVDDEYLDENDRFHINDANLIMYSHGEYFALGKYLGKFGYSVQKKKKRKK
;
A
#
# COMPACT_ATOMS: atom_id res chain seq x y z
N GLY A 1 -0.08 15.30 9.61
CA GLY A 1 0.09 15.66 8.18
C GLY A 1 0.63 14.48 7.41
N ILE A 2 0.45 14.48 6.10
CA ILE A 2 1.00 13.44 5.22
C ILE A 2 2.18 14.04 4.47
N ARG A 3 3.34 13.39 4.55
CA ARG A 3 4.55 13.81 3.85
C ARG A 3 4.82 12.95 2.63
N ASP A 4 5.30 13.59 1.57
CA ASP A 4 5.96 12.90 0.49
C ASP A 4 7.34 12.45 0.96
N SER A 5 7.62 11.15 0.91
CA SER A 5 8.91 10.58 1.26
C SER A 5 10.02 10.95 0.28
N SER A 6 9.69 11.58 -0.86
CA SER A 6 10.68 12.14 -1.79
C SER A 6 11.54 13.25 -1.15
N ALA A 7 11.01 13.91 -0.10
CA ALA A 7 11.71 14.96 0.64
C ALA A 7 12.58 14.43 1.79
N SER A 8 12.43 13.17 2.22
CA SER A 8 13.24 12.59 3.29
C SER A 8 14.60 12.12 2.73
N ARG A 9 15.70 12.69 3.26
CA ARG A 9 17.07 12.30 2.90
C ARG A 9 17.26 10.79 3.17
N GLY A 10 17.36 9.98 2.12
CA GLY A 10 17.68 8.55 2.18
C GLY A 10 16.57 7.60 1.74
N LEU A 11 15.30 8.01 1.76
CA LEU A 11 14.21 7.19 1.18
C LEU A 11 14.01 7.51 -0.31
N GLY A 12 14.31 8.72 -0.74
CA GLY A 12 14.04 9.21 -2.10
C GLY A 12 14.67 8.43 -3.26
N ASP A 13 15.79 7.75 -3.04
CA ASP A 13 16.46 6.97 -4.09
C ASP A 13 16.18 5.46 -4.01
N VAL A 14 15.68 4.95 -2.88
CA VAL A 14 15.46 3.52 -2.67
C VAL A 14 14.22 3.04 -3.44
N TYR A 15 13.13 3.81 -3.46
CA TYR A 15 11.92 3.41 -4.17
C TYR A 15 11.96 3.63 -5.68
N LYS A 16 12.78 4.55 -6.19
CA LYS A 16 12.92 4.83 -7.64
C LYS A 16 13.35 3.64 -8.50
N ARG A 17 13.75 2.53 -7.87
CA ARG A 17 14.13 1.28 -8.54
C ARG A 17 13.22 0.11 -8.18
N GLN A 18 12.17 0.37 -7.39
CA GLN A 18 11.28 -0.70 -6.95
C GLN A 18 10.18 -0.91 -7.97
N MET A 19 9.90 -2.17 -8.22
CA MET A 19 8.80 -2.62 -9.05
C MET A 19 7.78 -3.33 -8.19
N VAL A 20 6.52 -3.18 -8.55
CA VAL A 20 5.40 -3.90 -7.95
C VAL A 20 4.58 -4.58 -9.02
N SER A 21 3.82 -5.59 -8.66
CA SER A 21 2.83 -6.17 -9.56
C SER A 21 1.49 -6.34 -8.85
N ILE A 22 0.42 -6.13 -9.60
CA ILE A 22 -0.95 -6.44 -9.17
C ILE A 22 -1.62 -7.31 -10.23
N SER A 23 -2.50 -8.20 -9.80
CA SER A 23 -3.30 -9.03 -10.73
C SER A 23 -4.77 -8.67 -10.60
N VAL A 24 -5.38 -8.24 -11.70
CA VAL A 24 -6.76 -7.76 -11.75
C VAL A 24 -7.57 -8.56 -12.77
N ARG A 25 -8.78 -8.95 -12.40
CA ARG A 25 -9.69 -9.59 -13.37
C ARG A 25 -10.23 -8.55 -14.34
N PRO A 26 -10.27 -8.84 -15.67
CA PRO A 26 -10.85 -7.92 -16.66
C PRO A 26 -12.31 -7.53 -16.39
N SER A 27 -13.07 -8.36 -15.65
CA SER A 27 -14.44 -8.04 -15.23
C SER A 27 -14.57 -6.96 -14.15
N ARG A 28 -13.47 -6.59 -13.48
CA ARG A 28 -13.46 -5.56 -12.43
C ARG A 28 -13.41 -4.17 -13.05
N TYR A 29 -14.16 -3.23 -12.48
CA TYR A 29 -14.19 -1.85 -12.97
C TYR A 29 -12.81 -1.16 -12.93
N SER A 30 -12.01 -1.43 -11.91
CA SER A 30 -10.64 -0.93 -11.80
C SER A 30 -9.72 -1.40 -12.95
N TYR A 31 -10.02 -2.54 -13.59
CA TYR A 31 -9.26 -3.02 -14.74
C TYR A 31 -9.30 -2.01 -15.89
N ASP A 32 -10.50 -1.59 -16.30
CA ASP A 32 -10.68 -0.65 -17.40
C ASP A 32 -9.98 0.70 -17.11
N ILE A 33 -10.00 1.13 -15.84
CA ILE A 33 -9.37 2.37 -15.42
C ILE A 33 -7.84 2.24 -15.53
N ILE A 34 -7.26 1.19 -14.96
CA ILE A 34 -5.80 0.96 -14.96
C ILE A 34 -5.29 0.76 -16.39
N GLU A 35 -6.00 -0.02 -17.20
CA GLU A 35 -5.64 -0.24 -18.61
C GLU A 35 -5.60 1.06 -19.41
N LYS A 36 -6.55 1.96 -19.13
CA LYS A 36 -6.65 3.25 -19.83
C LYS A 36 -5.64 4.28 -19.31
N THR A 37 -5.42 4.35 -18.01
CA THR A 37 -4.59 5.41 -17.40
C THR A 37 -3.13 5.01 -17.26
N GLY A 38 -2.85 3.71 -17.17
CA GLY A 38 -1.52 3.21 -16.85
C GLY A 38 -1.08 3.51 -15.40
N GLU A 39 -2.00 3.83 -14.51
CA GLU A 39 -1.68 4.32 -13.17
C GLU A 39 -2.55 3.68 -12.10
N PHE A 40 -1.99 3.49 -10.90
CA PHE A 40 -2.74 3.11 -9.71
C PHE A 40 -1.98 3.51 -8.43
N VAL A 41 -2.71 3.53 -7.30
CA VAL A 41 -2.12 3.74 -5.97
C VAL A 41 -2.43 2.54 -5.10
N ILE A 42 -1.40 2.00 -4.43
CA ILE A 42 -1.55 0.97 -3.40
C ILE A 42 -1.65 1.69 -2.06
N ASN A 43 -2.79 1.53 -1.37
CA ASN A 43 -3.04 2.10 -0.06
C ASN A 43 -2.94 0.98 0.98
N LEU A 44 -2.02 1.05 1.95
CA LEU A 44 -1.90 0.04 2.98
C LEU A 44 -3.10 0.08 3.92
N THR A 45 -3.69 -1.08 4.18
CA THR A 45 -4.92 -1.20 4.95
C THR A 45 -4.62 -1.48 6.42
N THR A 46 -5.18 -0.66 7.31
CA THR A 46 -5.13 -0.82 8.77
C THR A 46 -6.37 -1.54 9.29
N GLU A 47 -6.37 -1.92 10.57
CA GLU A 47 -7.57 -2.45 11.25
C GLU A 47 -8.76 -1.50 11.13
N LYS A 48 -8.55 -0.19 11.24
CA LYS A 48 -9.60 0.84 11.09
C LYS A 48 -10.20 0.84 9.68
N LEU A 49 -9.40 0.53 8.67
CA LEU A 49 -9.80 0.52 7.26
C LEU A 49 -10.35 -0.84 6.79
N ALA A 50 -10.26 -1.91 7.60
CA ALA A 50 -10.61 -3.26 7.19
C ALA A 50 -12.04 -3.37 6.62
N ARG A 51 -13.03 -2.76 7.29
CA ARG A 51 -14.43 -2.75 6.84
C ARG A 51 -14.62 -2.03 5.48
N ALA A 52 -13.95 -0.91 5.28
CA ALA A 52 -14.00 -0.16 4.03
C ALA A 52 -13.30 -0.93 2.91
N CYS A 53 -12.17 -1.60 3.21
CA CYS A 53 -11.45 -2.46 2.29
C CYS A 53 -12.33 -3.61 1.80
N ASP A 54 -12.99 -4.35 2.72
CA ASP A 54 -13.92 -5.42 2.39
C ASP A 54 -15.08 -4.93 1.51
N TYR A 55 -15.74 -3.86 1.92
CA TYR A 55 -16.82 -3.23 1.14
C TYR A 55 -16.36 -2.90 -0.28
N CYS A 56 -15.20 -2.29 -0.43
CA CYS A 56 -14.62 -1.94 -1.73
C CYS A 56 -14.26 -3.17 -2.58
N GLY A 57 -13.93 -4.29 -1.95
CA GLY A 57 -13.66 -5.56 -2.63
C GLY A 57 -14.92 -6.24 -3.17
N VAL A 58 -16.05 -6.10 -2.48
CA VAL A 58 -17.33 -6.74 -2.83
C VAL A 58 -18.13 -5.90 -3.84
N VAL A 59 -18.27 -4.59 -3.58
CA VAL A 59 -19.14 -3.71 -4.37
C VAL A 59 -18.41 -3.13 -5.58
N SER A 60 -19.09 -3.07 -6.74
CA SER A 60 -18.52 -2.49 -7.95
C SER A 60 -18.60 -0.97 -7.95
N GLY A 61 -17.47 -0.31 -8.30
CA GLY A 61 -17.42 1.14 -8.52
C GLY A 61 -18.21 1.63 -9.75
N ARG A 62 -18.73 0.72 -10.59
CA ARG A 62 -19.66 1.09 -11.69
C ARG A 62 -21.00 1.59 -11.16
N ASN A 63 -21.41 1.10 -9.99
CA ASN A 63 -22.76 1.32 -9.44
C ASN A 63 -22.77 2.25 -8.22
N VAL A 64 -21.60 2.47 -7.61
CA VAL A 64 -21.50 3.15 -6.32
C VAL A 64 -20.24 4.02 -6.28
N ASP A 65 -20.39 5.26 -5.82
CA ASP A 65 -19.25 6.05 -5.35
C ASP A 65 -18.75 5.48 -4.02
N LYS A 66 -17.60 4.81 -4.08
CA LYS A 66 -17.03 4.14 -2.92
C LYS A 66 -16.52 5.12 -1.86
N PHE A 67 -15.95 6.26 -2.26
CA PHE A 67 -15.51 7.28 -1.31
C PHE A 67 -16.68 7.82 -0.51
N ALA A 68 -17.77 8.22 -1.17
CA ALA A 68 -18.96 8.70 -0.50
C ALA A 68 -19.60 7.65 0.43
N LYS A 69 -19.59 6.36 0.03
CA LYS A 69 -20.20 5.28 0.83
C LYS A 69 -19.34 4.83 2.01
N THR A 70 -18.04 4.88 1.91
CA THR A 70 -17.13 4.48 2.99
C THR A 70 -16.72 5.64 3.89
N GLY A 71 -16.99 6.88 3.47
CA GLY A 71 -16.54 8.08 4.17
C GLY A 71 -15.03 8.33 4.09
N LEU A 72 -14.35 7.64 3.16
CA LEU A 72 -12.93 7.84 2.91
C LEU A 72 -12.69 9.10 2.08
N THR A 73 -11.54 9.73 2.31
CA THR A 73 -11.16 10.99 1.68
C THR A 73 -10.18 10.73 0.53
N PRO A 74 -10.55 11.05 -0.74
CA PRO A 74 -9.60 11.01 -1.84
C PRO A 74 -8.55 12.10 -1.66
N MET A 75 -7.28 11.74 -1.81
CA MET A 75 -6.13 12.64 -1.66
C MET A 75 -5.29 12.62 -2.94
N PRO A 76 -4.95 13.79 -3.52
CA PRO A 76 -4.02 13.84 -4.63
C PRO A 76 -2.62 13.40 -4.18
N VAL A 77 -1.91 12.70 -5.05
CA VAL A 77 -0.50 12.33 -4.86
C VAL A 77 0.30 12.79 -6.07
N GLU A 78 1.59 13.02 -5.86
CA GLU A 78 2.47 13.40 -6.98
C GLU A 78 2.64 12.24 -7.96
N HIS A 79 2.97 12.58 -9.20
CA HIS A 79 3.36 11.68 -10.29
C HIS A 79 2.24 10.82 -10.92
N VAL A 80 1.05 10.71 -10.32
CA VAL A 80 -0.09 9.96 -10.88
C VAL A 80 -1.40 10.72 -10.70
N SER A 81 -2.35 10.48 -11.59
CA SER A 81 -3.69 11.06 -11.52
C SER A 81 -4.65 10.26 -10.62
N ALA A 82 -4.31 9.01 -10.34
CA ALA A 82 -5.08 8.16 -9.43
C ALA A 82 -4.98 8.69 -7.99
N PRO A 83 -6.11 8.91 -7.28
CA PRO A 83 -6.07 9.39 -5.91
C PRO A 83 -5.61 8.33 -4.93
N ALA A 84 -4.93 8.77 -3.88
CA ALA A 84 -4.70 7.98 -2.67
C ALA A 84 -5.91 8.07 -1.72
N ILE A 85 -5.85 7.32 -0.63
CA ILE A 85 -6.79 7.37 0.50
C ILE A 85 -6.08 8.08 1.65
N ALA A 86 -6.61 9.24 2.08
CA ALA A 86 -5.97 10.06 3.11
C ALA A 86 -5.85 9.35 4.47
N GLU A 87 -6.76 8.42 4.78
CA GLU A 87 -6.76 7.64 6.02
C GLU A 87 -5.79 6.44 5.99
N SER A 88 -5.13 6.18 4.85
CA SER A 88 -4.11 5.14 4.75
C SER A 88 -2.75 5.65 5.25
N PRO A 89 -2.05 4.90 6.11
CA PRO A 89 -0.76 5.33 6.66
C PRO A 89 0.35 5.39 5.62
N VAL A 90 0.20 4.64 4.52
CA VAL A 90 1.16 4.60 3.41
C VAL A 90 0.43 4.47 2.10
N ASN A 91 0.77 5.33 1.15
CA ASN A 91 0.25 5.29 -0.20
C ASN A 91 1.41 5.20 -1.20
N ILE A 92 1.36 4.22 -2.09
CA ILE A 92 2.41 3.91 -3.05
C ILE A 92 1.88 4.21 -4.44
N ALA A 93 2.35 5.30 -5.04
CA ALA A 93 1.99 5.70 -6.40
C ALA A 93 2.76 4.88 -7.43
N CYS A 94 2.05 4.29 -8.39
CA CYS A 94 2.59 3.34 -9.33
C CYS A 94 2.22 3.70 -10.77
N ARG A 95 3.19 3.55 -11.68
CA ARG A 95 2.99 3.68 -13.13
C ARG A 95 3.27 2.36 -13.80
N VAL A 96 2.28 1.86 -14.56
CA VAL A 96 2.38 0.59 -15.29
C VAL A 96 3.43 0.68 -16.38
N THR A 97 4.33 -0.30 -16.40
CA THR A 97 5.37 -0.46 -17.43
C THR A 97 5.06 -1.63 -18.36
N GLU A 98 4.33 -2.64 -17.87
CA GLU A 98 3.96 -3.82 -18.64
C GLU A 98 2.61 -4.36 -18.15
N SER A 99 1.78 -4.87 -19.06
CA SER A 99 0.59 -5.66 -18.74
C SER A 99 0.67 -7.04 -19.42
N ARG A 100 0.27 -8.10 -18.69
CA ARG A 100 0.34 -9.46 -19.18
C ARG A 100 -0.90 -10.26 -18.83
N ALA A 101 -1.62 -10.74 -19.84
CA ALA A 101 -2.76 -11.62 -19.65
C ALA A 101 -2.30 -13.00 -19.13
N LEU A 102 -2.88 -13.44 -18.01
CA LEU A 102 -2.61 -14.71 -17.34
C LEU A 102 -3.91 -15.51 -17.17
N GLY A 103 -4.63 -15.78 -18.26
CA GLY A 103 -5.91 -16.48 -18.22
C GLY A 103 -7.02 -15.62 -17.59
N SER A 104 -7.42 -15.92 -16.35
CA SER A 104 -8.52 -15.21 -15.68
C SER A 104 -8.16 -13.82 -15.15
N HIS A 105 -6.89 -13.48 -15.09
CA HIS A 105 -6.36 -12.20 -14.59
C HIS A 105 -5.37 -11.62 -15.58
N THR A 106 -5.26 -10.29 -15.56
CA THR A 106 -4.14 -9.57 -16.16
C THR A 106 -3.21 -9.10 -15.04
N MET A 107 -1.93 -9.41 -15.15
CA MET A 107 -0.90 -8.88 -14.28
C MET A 107 -0.41 -7.55 -14.85
N PHE A 108 -0.48 -6.51 -14.03
CA PHE A 108 0.15 -5.21 -14.30
C PHE A 108 1.45 -5.13 -13.52
N ILE A 109 2.56 -4.90 -14.21
CA ILE A 109 3.86 -4.62 -13.63
C ILE A 109 4.05 -3.11 -13.67
N ALA A 110 4.46 -2.52 -12.56
CA ALA A 110 4.56 -1.08 -12.43
C ALA A 110 5.81 -0.66 -11.66
N GLU A 111 6.36 0.48 -12.03
CA GLU A 111 7.38 1.16 -11.23
C GLU A 111 6.72 1.96 -10.12
N VAL A 112 7.37 2.01 -8.95
CA VAL A 112 7.00 2.92 -7.86
C VAL A 112 7.55 4.30 -8.20
N VAL A 113 6.65 5.27 -8.38
CA VAL A 113 7.00 6.65 -8.75
C VAL A 113 6.91 7.62 -7.58
N GLY A 114 6.25 7.23 -6.49
CA GLY A 114 6.15 8.03 -5.27
C GLY A 114 5.64 7.19 -4.10
N VAL A 115 6.02 7.56 -2.89
CA VAL A 115 5.50 6.98 -1.64
C VAL A 115 5.21 8.10 -0.68
N THR A 116 3.99 8.16 -0.16
CA THR A 116 3.62 9.06 0.92
C THR A 116 3.38 8.30 2.21
N VAL A 117 3.78 8.87 3.32
CA VAL A 117 3.58 8.29 4.65
C VAL A 117 2.91 9.32 5.56
N ASP A 118 2.11 8.85 6.50
CA ASP A 118 1.51 9.71 7.51
C ASP A 118 2.54 10.06 8.58
N ASP A 119 2.64 11.35 8.92
CA ASP A 119 3.56 11.90 9.93
C ASP A 119 3.38 11.24 11.31
N GLU A 120 2.18 10.72 11.62
CA GLU A 120 1.90 10.00 12.87
C GLU A 120 2.85 8.81 13.09
N TYR A 121 3.36 8.22 11.99
CA TYR A 121 4.25 7.05 12.04
C TYR A 121 5.72 7.37 11.82
N LEU A 122 6.10 8.67 11.83
CA LEU A 122 7.48 9.13 11.79
C LEU A 122 7.93 9.56 13.19
N ASP A 123 9.14 9.16 13.60
CA ASP A 123 9.75 9.67 14.82
C ASP A 123 10.46 11.02 14.59
N GLU A 124 11.03 11.60 15.65
CA GLU A 124 11.77 12.87 15.62
C GLU A 124 13.00 12.88 14.69
N ASN A 125 13.45 11.70 14.26
CA ASN A 125 14.55 11.51 13.32
C ASN A 125 14.08 11.13 11.92
N ASP A 126 12.80 11.34 11.60
CA ASP A 126 12.14 10.96 10.34
C ASP A 126 12.19 9.43 10.06
N ARG A 127 12.33 8.62 11.09
CA ARG A 127 12.32 7.16 10.94
C ARG A 127 10.90 6.64 10.95
N PHE A 128 10.56 5.85 9.93
CA PHE A 128 9.23 5.29 9.76
C PHE A 128 9.00 4.03 10.61
N HIS A 129 7.92 4.03 11.38
CA HIS A 129 7.50 2.95 12.29
C HIS A 129 6.23 2.26 11.79
N ILE A 130 6.32 1.56 10.66
CA ILE A 130 5.18 0.89 10.00
C ILE A 130 4.43 -0.09 10.91
N ASN A 131 5.11 -0.69 11.88
CA ASN A 131 4.49 -1.66 12.79
C ASN A 131 3.44 -1.02 13.72
N ASP A 132 3.51 0.30 13.93
CA ASP A 132 2.58 1.04 14.79
C ASP A 132 1.28 1.37 14.04
N ALA A 133 1.26 1.20 12.71
CA ALA A 133 0.10 1.46 11.87
C ALA A 133 -1.00 0.39 11.96
N ASN A 134 -0.80 -0.69 12.70
CA ASN A 134 -1.78 -1.78 12.86
C ASN A 134 -2.33 -2.30 11.53
N LEU A 135 -1.41 -2.66 10.63
CA LEU A 135 -1.76 -3.21 9.33
C LEU A 135 -2.48 -4.56 9.46
N ILE A 136 -3.28 -4.90 8.46
CA ILE A 136 -3.99 -6.18 8.40
C ILE A 136 -3.42 -7.08 7.31
N MET A 137 -3.74 -8.36 7.43
CA MET A 137 -3.49 -9.38 6.42
C MET A 137 -4.81 -10.00 5.97
N TYR A 138 -4.93 -10.25 4.65
CA TYR A 138 -6.02 -11.05 4.08
C TYR A 138 -5.49 -12.45 3.75
N SER A 139 -6.13 -13.48 4.29
CA SER A 139 -5.77 -14.88 4.06
C SER A 139 -7.00 -15.78 4.06
N HIS A 140 -7.11 -16.65 3.07
CA HIS A 140 -8.21 -17.63 2.94
C HIS A 140 -9.64 -17.05 3.06
N GLY A 141 -9.84 -15.82 2.55
CA GLY A 141 -11.16 -15.18 2.62
C GLY A 141 -11.45 -14.45 3.93
N GLU A 142 -10.48 -14.34 4.83
CA GLU A 142 -10.60 -13.73 6.15
C GLU A 142 -9.56 -12.65 6.36
N TYR A 143 -9.87 -11.68 7.24
CA TYR A 143 -8.98 -10.59 7.61
C TYR A 143 -8.39 -10.83 9.00
N PHE A 144 -7.09 -10.60 9.15
CA PHE A 144 -6.37 -10.78 10.42
C PHE A 144 -5.54 -9.54 10.73
N ALA A 145 -5.49 -9.16 12.01
CA ALA A 145 -4.48 -8.23 12.49
C ALA A 145 -3.09 -8.86 12.43
N LEU A 146 -2.04 -8.05 12.28
CA LEU A 146 -0.68 -8.53 12.42
C LEU A 146 -0.43 -9.00 13.86
N GLY A 147 0.16 -10.16 13.99
CA GLY A 147 0.38 -10.79 15.28
C GLY A 147 1.65 -10.29 16.00
N LYS A 148 2.12 -11.11 16.94
CA LYS A 148 3.29 -10.82 17.78
C LYS A 148 4.56 -10.61 16.96
N TYR A 149 5.32 -9.58 17.31
CA TYR A 149 6.68 -9.36 16.81
C TYR A 149 7.59 -10.56 17.04
N LEU A 150 8.26 -11.05 16.01
CA LEU A 150 9.11 -12.24 16.06
C LEU A 150 10.60 -11.90 16.14
N GLY A 151 11.03 -10.79 15.54
CA GLY A 151 12.43 -10.36 15.54
C GLY A 151 12.76 -9.49 14.34
N LYS A 152 13.91 -8.80 14.39
CA LYS A 152 14.43 -8.04 13.25
C LYS A 152 15.13 -8.95 12.25
N PHE A 153 15.28 -8.46 11.03
CA PHE A 153 16.10 -9.12 10.02
C PHE A 153 17.45 -9.56 10.58
N GLY A 154 17.82 -10.82 10.36
CA GLY A 154 19.06 -11.41 10.87
C GLY A 154 18.99 -11.91 12.33
N TYR A 155 17.82 -11.88 12.99
CA TYR A 155 17.70 -12.35 14.38
C TYR A 155 18.09 -13.84 14.57
N SER A 156 17.90 -14.67 13.54
CA SER A 156 18.21 -16.10 13.57
C SER A 156 19.71 -16.42 13.66
N VAL A 157 20.56 -15.51 13.19
CA VAL A 157 22.03 -15.66 13.16
C VAL A 157 22.73 -14.78 14.19
N GLN A 158 22.00 -14.06 15.02
CA GLN A 158 22.58 -13.24 16.08
C GLN A 158 23.25 -14.12 17.16
N LYS A 159 24.52 -13.89 17.44
CA LYS A 159 25.22 -14.54 18.55
C LYS A 159 24.56 -14.16 19.87
N LYS A 160 24.15 -15.17 20.68
CA LYS A 160 23.64 -14.92 22.03
C LYS A 160 24.71 -14.16 22.83
N LYS A 161 24.41 -12.94 23.31
CA LYS A 161 25.30 -12.24 24.23
C LYS A 161 25.55 -13.16 25.43
N LYS A 162 26.81 -13.58 25.66
CA LYS A 162 27.17 -14.29 26.90
C LYS A 162 26.79 -13.38 28.06
N ARG A 163 25.85 -13.83 28.91
CA ARG A 163 25.61 -13.16 30.19
C ARG A 163 26.94 -13.18 30.93
N LYS A 164 27.54 -12.00 31.14
CA LYS A 164 28.62 -11.87 32.14
C LYS A 164 28.00 -12.23 33.49
N LYS A 165 28.54 -13.26 34.13
CA LYS A 165 28.25 -13.60 35.54
C LYS A 165 28.82 -12.51 36.43
#